data_ab65923720689cdc61e2f068504c4bd3
#
_entry.id   ab65923720689cdc61e2f068504c4bd3
#
_cell.length_a   1.000
_cell.length_b   1.000
_cell.length_c   1.000
_cell.angle_alpha   90.00
_cell.angle_beta   90.00
_cell.angle_gamma   90.00
#
_symmetry.space_group_name_H-M   'P 1'
#
loop_
_entity.id
_entity.type
_entity.pdbx_description
1 polymer ?
#
loop_
_entity_poly.entity_id
_entity_poly.type
_entity_poly.pdbx_seq_one_letter_code
_entity_poly.pdbx_strand_id
1 'polypeptide(L)'
;VLRLSSLLITVAGRTDAGVHATGQVSHVDLPEAPPDTLQRRLNGVLPSDIRVRGVSPAPAGFDARFSALARRYVYRICDGVEDPLRRRDTLWWPRRLDVPAMHAAAQQLLGEHDFAAYCRRREGATTIRRLLCLDVDRDGDLVKLTVEADAFCHSMVRALVGALVAVGEGRRPVEWPETVLSGRERDPGGKVMPAHGLTLVGVTYPSDSELAARATETRRLRV
;
A
#
# COMPACT_ATOMS: atom_id res chain seq x y z
N VAL A 1 18.48 -22.37 -1.34
CA VAL A 1 19.59 -21.50 -0.92
C VAL A 1 20.08 -21.86 0.48
N LEU A 2 19.21 -21.95 1.46
CA LEU A 2 19.54 -22.25 2.87
C LEU A 2 19.36 -23.73 3.25
N ARG A 3 18.91 -24.59 2.35
CA ARG A 3 18.63 -26.03 2.56
C ARG A 3 17.75 -26.34 3.77
N LEU A 4 16.83 -25.43 4.10
CA LEU A 4 15.82 -25.62 5.16
C LEU A 4 14.58 -26.31 4.58
N SER A 5 13.96 -27.20 5.34
CA SER A 5 12.77 -27.96 4.92
C SER A 5 11.51 -27.07 4.84
N SER A 6 11.43 -26.05 5.69
CA SER A 6 10.34 -25.06 5.69
C SER A 6 10.84 -23.74 6.25
N LEU A 7 10.28 -22.63 5.78
CA LEU A 7 10.62 -21.31 6.23
C LEU A 7 9.38 -20.41 6.16
N LEU A 8 9.05 -19.77 7.27
CA LEU A 8 7.98 -18.78 7.31
C LEU A 8 8.55 -17.40 7.03
N ILE A 9 8.13 -16.77 5.95
CA ILE A 9 8.47 -15.38 5.63
C ILE A 9 7.29 -14.49 6.00
N THR A 10 7.56 -13.50 6.85
CA THR A 10 6.59 -12.45 7.21
C THR A 10 6.91 -11.18 6.43
N VAL A 11 5.93 -10.64 5.72
CA VAL A 11 6.06 -9.41 4.94
C VAL A 11 5.36 -8.24 5.63
N ALA A 12 5.90 -7.03 5.49
CA ALA A 12 5.33 -5.81 6.08
C ALA A 12 3.93 -5.47 5.54
N GLY A 13 3.71 -5.72 4.24
CA GLY A 13 2.42 -5.54 3.60
C GLY A 13 2.17 -6.60 2.54
N ARG A 14 1.06 -7.34 2.66
CA ARG A 14 0.61 -8.21 1.57
C ARG A 14 0.09 -7.34 0.44
N THR A 15 0.55 -7.59 -0.77
CA THR A 15 0.08 -6.93 -2.00
C THR A 15 -0.82 -7.89 -2.78
N ASP A 16 -1.86 -7.35 -3.41
CA ASP A 16 -2.72 -8.12 -4.33
C ASP A 16 -1.92 -8.52 -5.58
N ALA A 17 -2.38 -9.54 -6.30
CA ALA A 17 -1.78 -9.90 -7.59
C ALA A 17 -1.76 -8.70 -8.55
N GLY A 18 -0.60 -8.44 -9.16
CA GLY A 18 -0.36 -7.31 -10.06
C GLY A 18 -0.01 -5.98 -9.37
N VAL A 19 -0.02 -5.90 -8.04
CA VAL A 19 0.51 -4.75 -7.29
C VAL A 19 2.03 -4.86 -7.16
N HIS A 20 2.72 -3.76 -7.39
CA HIS A 20 4.19 -3.68 -7.31
C HIS A 20 4.68 -3.32 -5.90
N ALA A 21 5.97 -3.57 -5.66
CA ALA A 21 6.65 -3.09 -4.46
C ALA A 21 8.11 -2.75 -4.77
N THR A 22 8.52 -1.53 -4.43
CA THR A 22 9.93 -1.09 -4.44
C THR A 22 10.49 -0.94 -3.03
N GLY A 23 9.60 -0.91 -2.02
CA GLY A 23 9.92 -0.75 -0.61
C GLY A 23 9.37 -1.85 0.30
N GLN A 24 9.19 -3.10 -0.21
CA GLN A 24 8.76 -4.22 0.64
C GLN A 24 9.86 -4.59 1.65
N VAL A 25 9.43 -4.86 2.88
CA VAL A 25 10.28 -5.39 3.94
C VAL A 25 9.74 -6.76 4.36
N SER A 26 10.64 -7.70 4.58
CA SER A 26 10.29 -9.02 5.11
C SER A 26 11.29 -9.46 6.15
N HIS A 27 10.86 -10.30 7.09
CA HIS A 27 11.76 -11.00 7.99
C HIS A 27 11.53 -12.50 7.95
N VAL A 28 12.53 -13.20 8.42
CA VAL A 28 12.56 -14.64 8.56
C VAL A 28 13.45 -14.99 9.76
N ASP A 29 12.99 -15.94 10.57
CA ASP A 29 13.80 -16.47 11.67
C ASP A 29 14.65 -17.64 11.14
N LEU A 30 15.94 -17.55 11.33
CA LEU A 30 16.90 -18.58 10.90
C LEU A 30 17.54 -19.23 12.14
N PRO A 31 17.80 -20.56 12.10
CA PRO A 31 18.48 -21.25 13.21
C PRO A 31 19.94 -20.80 13.37
N GLU A 32 20.55 -20.32 12.31
CA GLU A 32 21.94 -19.88 12.25
C GLU A 32 22.05 -18.57 11.47
N ALA A 33 23.10 -17.80 11.75
CA ALA A 33 23.39 -16.59 11.00
C ALA A 33 23.54 -16.89 9.51
N PRO A 34 22.89 -16.11 8.62
CA PRO A 34 23.02 -16.34 7.20
C PRO A 34 24.41 -15.95 6.71
N PRO A 35 24.91 -16.59 5.62
CA PRO A 35 26.18 -16.20 5.03
C PRO A 35 26.09 -14.79 4.40
N ASP A 36 27.18 -14.03 4.40
CA ASP A 36 27.26 -12.69 3.78
C ASP A 36 26.86 -12.68 2.29
N THR A 37 26.95 -13.84 1.65
CA THR A 37 26.58 -14.04 0.24
C THR A 37 25.07 -14.26 0.04
N LEU A 38 24.24 -14.26 1.10
CA LEU A 38 22.81 -14.62 1.00
C LEU A 38 22.06 -13.78 -0.01
N GLN A 39 22.23 -12.47 0.00
CA GLN A 39 21.60 -11.57 -0.97
C GLN A 39 21.91 -11.96 -2.42
N ARG A 40 23.19 -12.20 -2.73
CA ARG A 40 23.64 -12.62 -4.07
C ARG A 40 23.05 -13.97 -4.45
N ARG A 41 23.05 -14.94 -3.52
CA ARG A 41 22.50 -16.30 -3.74
C ARG A 41 20.99 -16.26 -3.98
N LEU A 42 20.23 -15.45 -3.22
CA LEU A 42 18.80 -15.24 -3.45
C LEU A 42 18.55 -14.63 -4.83
N ASN A 43 19.26 -13.57 -5.18
CA ASN A 43 19.12 -12.93 -6.47
C ASN A 43 19.52 -13.81 -7.67
N GLY A 44 20.31 -14.85 -7.44
CA GLY A 44 20.68 -15.83 -8.46
C GLY A 44 19.58 -16.89 -8.74
N VAL A 45 18.62 -17.08 -7.82
CA VAL A 45 17.54 -18.09 -7.98
C VAL A 45 16.15 -17.47 -8.12
N LEU A 46 15.97 -16.20 -7.72
CA LEU A 46 14.69 -15.51 -7.84
C LEU A 46 14.41 -15.14 -9.30
N PRO A 47 13.14 -15.15 -9.71
CA PRO A 47 12.74 -14.71 -11.04
C PRO A 47 13.11 -13.23 -11.28
N SER A 48 13.15 -12.81 -12.55
CA SER A 48 13.67 -11.50 -12.96
C SER A 48 12.90 -10.30 -12.41
N ASP A 49 11.66 -10.49 -11.99
CA ASP A 49 10.77 -9.49 -11.41
C ASP A 49 10.89 -9.34 -9.89
N ILE A 50 11.72 -10.18 -9.22
CA ILE A 50 11.98 -10.11 -7.79
C ILE A 50 13.47 -9.91 -7.53
N ARG A 51 13.81 -8.90 -6.73
CA ARG A 51 15.19 -8.62 -6.32
C ARG A 51 15.27 -8.26 -4.85
N VAL A 52 16.14 -8.94 -4.13
CA VAL A 52 16.54 -8.60 -2.75
C VAL A 52 17.58 -7.48 -2.83
N ARG A 53 17.24 -6.33 -2.24
CA ARG A 53 18.09 -5.13 -2.25
C ARG A 53 19.08 -5.07 -1.09
N GLY A 54 18.76 -5.73 0.01
CA GLY A 54 19.60 -5.81 1.20
C GLY A 54 19.15 -6.94 2.11
N VAL A 55 20.10 -7.48 2.86
CA VAL A 55 19.90 -8.44 3.94
C VAL A 55 20.71 -7.95 5.13
N SER A 56 20.10 -7.86 6.30
CA SER A 56 20.75 -7.48 7.54
C SER A 56 20.15 -8.25 8.72
N PRO A 57 20.91 -8.46 9.80
CA PRO A 57 20.35 -8.92 11.06
C PRO A 57 19.24 -7.96 11.50
N ALA A 58 18.13 -8.53 12.00
CA ALA A 58 17.05 -7.74 12.56
C ALA A 58 17.27 -7.50 14.05
N PRO A 59 16.92 -6.31 14.58
CA PRO A 59 16.92 -6.07 16.02
C PRO A 59 15.98 -7.03 16.76
N ALA A 60 16.25 -7.26 18.03
CA ALA A 60 15.42 -8.16 18.86
C ALA A 60 13.96 -7.70 18.89
N GLY A 61 13.03 -8.64 18.66
CA GLY A 61 11.60 -8.38 18.66
C GLY A 61 11.06 -7.70 17.40
N PHE A 62 11.89 -7.54 16.35
CA PHE A 62 11.43 -7.02 15.06
C PHE A 62 10.41 -7.97 14.43
N ASP A 63 9.28 -7.41 14.04
CA ASP A 63 8.29 -8.07 13.18
C ASP A 63 7.98 -7.16 11.99
N ALA A 64 8.30 -7.63 10.78
CA ALA A 64 8.12 -6.81 9.57
C ALA A 64 6.69 -6.28 9.40
N ARG A 65 5.68 -7.02 9.85
CA ARG A 65 4.28 -6.64 9.75
C ARG A 65 3.80 -5.80 10.92
N PHE A 66 4.08 -6.27 12.16
CA PHE A 66 3.46 -5.71 13.35
C PHE A 66 4.29 -4.60 14.02
N SER A 67 5.62 -4.55 13.78
CA SER A 67 6.44 -3.41 14.25
C SER A 67 6.29 -2.16 13.37
N ALA A 68 5.71 -2.26 12.18
CA ALA A 68 5.59 -1.11 11.29
C ALA A 68 4.60 -0.06 11.78
N LEU A 69 5.01 1.22 11.69
CA LEU A 69 4.20 2.40 12.01
C LEU A 69 3.30 2.78 10.85
N ALA A 70 3.83 2.77 9.62
CA ALA A 70 3.11 3.18 8.43
C ALA A 70 3.57 2.41 7.19
N ARG A 71 2.71 2.40 6.17
CA ARG A 71 3.00 1.93 4.81
C ARG A 71 2.64 3.04 3.85
N ARG A 72 3.53 3.29 2.87
CA ARG A 72 3.32 4.28 1.83
C ARG A 72 3.20 3.61 0.49
N TYR A 73 2.13 3.97 -0.23
CA TYR A 73 1.86 3.55 -1.59
C TYR A 73 1.82 4.74 -2.53
N VAL A 74 2.15 4.48 -3.79
CA VAL A 74 1.93 5.44 -4.89
C VAL A 74 1.10 4.73 -5.95
N TYR A 75 0.02 5.38 -6.38
CA TYR A 75 -0.76 4.98 -7.55
C TYR A 75 -0.46 5.94 -8.69
N ARG A 76 -0.19 5.41 -9.89
CA ARG A 76 0.17 6.20 -11.07
C ARG A 76 -0.91 6.07 -12.13
N ILE A 77 -1.33 7.23 -12.67
CA ILE A 77 -2.29 7.33 -13.76
C ILE A 77 -1.68 8.26 -14.84
N CYS A 78 -1.64 7.81 -16.08
CA CYS A 78 -1.35 8.67 -17.22
C CYS A 78 -2.66 9.04 -17.88
N ASP A 79 -3.00 10.33 -17.90
CA ASP A 79 -4.25 10.86 -18.49
C ASP A 79 -4.02 11.70 -19.76
N GLY A 80 -2.84 11.52 -20.37
CA GLY A 80 -2.45 12.05 -21.67
C GLY A 80 -2.14 10.93 -22.64
N VAL A 81 -1.02 11.09 -23.39
CA VAL A 81 -0.58 10.08 -24.34
C VAL A 81 -0.06 8.85 -23.60
N GLU A 82 -0.57 7.66 -23.97
CA GLU A 82 -0.14 6.40 -23.40
C GLU A 82 1.34 6.13 -23.72
N ASP A 83 2.16 5.87 -22.68
CA ASP A 83 3.56 5.44 -22.82
C ASP A 83 3.65 3.91 -22.67
N PRO A 84 3.93 3.16 -23.74
CA PRO A 84 4.04 1.70 -23.69
C PRO A 84 5.13 1.19 -22.74
N LEU A 85 6.15 1.99 -22.45
CA LEU A 85 7.23 1.61 -21.51
C LEU A 85 6.73 1.59 -20.06
N ARG A 86 5.70 2.38 -19.76
CA ARG A 86 5.07 2.47 -18.41
C ARG A 86 3.85 1.60 -18.24
N ARG A 87 3.43 0.82 -19.24
CA ARG A 87 2.20 0.02 -19.19
C ARG A 87 2.10 -0.96 -18.02
N ARG A 88 3.25 -1.31 -17.38
CA ARG A 88 3.28 -2.27 -16.28
C ARG A 88 3.06 -1.66 -14.90
N ASP A 89 3.35 -0.36 -14.72
CA ASP A 89 3.32 0.32 -13.41
C ASP A 89 2.51 1.61 -13.41
N THR A 90 1.86 1.95 -14.55
CA THR A 90 1.05 3.15 -14.72
C THR A 90 -0.24 2.79 -15.44
N LEU A 91 -1.37 3.20 -14.87
CA LEU A 91 -2.68 3.04 -15.51
C LEU A 91 -2.86 4.14 -16.55
N TRP A 92 -3.14 3.78 -17.79
CA TRP A 92 -3.63 4.76 -18.76
C TRP A 92 -5.10 5.09 -18.53
N TRP A 93 -5.43 6.39 -18.62
CA TRP A 93 -6.79 6.89 -18.44
C TRP A 93 -7.17 7.82 -19.60
N PRO A 94 -8.31 7.60 -20.28
CA PRO A 94 -8.63 8.28 -21.55
C PRO A 94 -9.13 9.71 -21.41
N ARG A 95 -9.28 10.22 -20.19
CA ARG A 95 -9.81 11.56 -19.90
C ARG A 95 -8.89 12.32 -18.99
N ARG A 96 -8.72 13.61 -19.26
CA ARG A 96 -7.99 14.51 -18.38
C ARG A 96 -8.71 14.60 -17.02
N LEU A 97 -7.96 14.42 -15.94
CA LEU A 97 -8.48 14.45 -14.57
C LEU A 97 -8.29 15.84 -13.95
N ASP A 98 -9.29 16.30 -13.22
CA ASP A 98 -9.19 17.50 -12.37
C ASP A 98 -8.45 17.16 -11.09
N VAL A 99 -7.12 17.33 -11.09
CA VAL A 99 -6.25 17.02 -9.95
C VAL A 99 -6.53 17.90 -8.74
N PRO A 100 -6.77 19.23 -8.86
CA PRO A 100 -7.23 20.05 -7.75
C PRO A 100 -8.48 19.51 -7.05
N ALA A 101 -9.52 19.13 -7.80
CA ALA A 101 -10.73 18.54 -7.23
C ALA A 101 -10.47 17.20 -6.55
N MET A 102 -9.64 16.34 -7.16
CA MET A 102 -9.21 15.07 -6.55
C MET A 102 -8.46 15.30 -5.24
N HIS A 103 -7.54 16.26 -5.19
CA HIS A 103 -6.79 16.60 -3.98
C HIS A 103 -7.71 17.14 -2.87
N ALA A 104 -8.62 18.07 -3.21
CA ALA A 104 -9.59 18.60 -2.25
C ALA A 104 -10.46 17.48 -1.63
N ALA A 105 -10.93 16.53 -2.44
CA ALA A 105 -11.66 15.36 -1.96
C ALA A 105 -10.80 14.44 -1.08
N ALA A 106 -9.53 14.25 -1.44
CA ALA A 106 -8.59 13.42 -0.70
C ALA A 106 -8.34 13.93 0.73
N GLN A 107 -8.24 15.27 0.90
CA GLN A 107 -7.98 15.88 2.21
C GLN A 107 -9.11 15.65 3.22
N GLN A 108 -10.35 15.42 2.76
CA GLN A 108 -11.50 15.15 3.62
C GLN A 108 -11.47 13.72 4.22
N LEU A 109 -10.62 12.84 3.70
CA LEU A 109 -10.51 11.46 4.14
C LEU A 109 -9.40 11.21 5.16
N LEU A 110 -8.61 12.26 5.48
CA LEU A 110 -7.50 12.14 6.43
C LEU A 110 -7.98 11.91 7.86
N GLY A 111 -7.17 11.21 8.65
CA GLY A 111 -7.48 10.92 10.04
C GLY A 111 -7.84 9.46 10.29
N GLU A 112 -8.38 9.20 11.49
CA GLU A 112 -8.80 7.86 11.90
C GLU A 112 -10.30 7.68 11.64
N HIS A 113 -10.62 6.73 10.76
CA HIS A 113 -11.98 6.44 10.33
C HIS A 113 -12.22 4.95 10.16
N ASP A 114 -13.49 4.56 10.12
CA ASP A 114 -13.90 3.24 9.69
C ASP A 114 -14.00 3.20 8.15
N PHE A 115 -12.99 2.64 7.51
CA PHE A 115 -12.92 2.50 6.04
C PHE A 115 -13.70 1.30 5.50
N ALA A 116 -14.74 0.81 6.20
CA ALA A 116 -15.53 -0.35 5.75
C ALA A 116 -16.05 -0.19 4.31
N ALA A 117 -16.48 1.02 3.92
CA ALA A 117 -16.94 1.34 2.57
C ALA A 117 -15.89 1.14 1.48
N TYR A 118 -14.61 1.30 1.82
CA TYR A 118 -13.47 1.17 0.90
C TYR A 118 -12.76 -0.19 0.99
N CYS A 119 -13.20 -1.07 1.87
CA CYS A 119 -12.58 -2.36 2.13
C CYS A 119 -13.39 -3.52 1.60
N ARG A 120 -12.73 -4.57 1.15
CA ARG A 120 -13.35 -5.88 1.06
C ARG A 120 -13.35 -6.48 2.48
N ARG A 121 -14.53 -6.65 3.06
CA ARG A 121 -14.70 -7.25 4.41
C ARG A 121 -13.98 -8.58 4.52
N ARG A 122 -13.35 -8.80 5.67
CA ARG A 122 -12.71 -10.06 6.05
C ARG A 122 -13.05 -10.34 7.49
N GLU A 123 -13.54 -11.53 7.77
CA GLU A 123 -13.89 -11.96 9.13
C GLU A 123 -12.67 -11.84 10.07
N GLY A 124 -12.89 -11.33 11.28
CA GLY A 124 -11.84 -11.13 12.28
C GLY A 124 -10.87 -9.98 12.02
N ALA A 125 -11.13 -9.12 11.01
CA ALA A 125 -10.28 -7.96 10.71
C ALA A 125 -11.05 -6.65 10.89
N THR A 126 -10.49 -5.72 11.67
CA THR A 126 -11.03 -4.35 11.78
C THR A 126 -10.81 -3.56 10.48
N THR A 127 -11.73 -2.62 10.23
CA THR A 127 -11.65 -1.66 9.11
C THR A 127 -11.25 -0.24 9.56
N ILE A 128 -11.07 -0.04 10.88
CA ILE A 128 -10.61 1.24 11.44
C ILE A 128 -9.13 1.43 11.08
N ARG A 129 -8.81 2.55 10.41
CA ARG A 129 -7.46 2.91 9.96
C ARG A 129 -7.22 4.39 10.18
N ARG A 130 -5.95 4.74 10.39
CA ARG A 130 -5.52 6.14 10.40
C ARG A 130 -4.82 6.44 9.08
N LEU A 131 -5.50 7.22 8.22
CA LEU A 131 -4.94 7.73 6.98
C LEU A 131 -4.11 8.97 7.28
N LEU A 132 -2.79 8.86 7.05
CA LEU A 132 -1.80 9.88 7.43
C LEU A 132 -1.53 10.87 6.28
N CYS A 133 -1.62 10.38 5.04
CA CYS A 133 -1.40 11.17 3.84
C CYS A 133 -2.28 10.60 2.71
N LEU A 134 -2.90 11.49 1.96
CA LEU A 134 -3.55 11.20 0.69
C LEU A 134 -3.41 12.41 -0.21
N ASP A 135 -2.29 12.49 -0.92
CA ASP A 135 -1.96 13.58 -1.82
C ASP A 135 -2.21 13.20 -3.27
N VAL A 136 -2.64 14.16 -4.07
CA VAL A 136 -2.78 14.01 -5.51
C VAL A 136 -2.01 15.13 -6.16
N ASP A 137 -1.02 14.79 -6.97
CA ASP A 137 -0.18 15.72 -7.69
C ASP A 137 -0.06 15.32 -9.17
N ARG A 138 0.39 16.27 -10.00
CA ARG A 138 0.55 16.11 -11.45
C ARG A 138 1.94 16.53 -11.90
N ASP A 139 2.55 15.66 -12.70
CA ASP A 139 3.81 15.90 -13.37
C ASP A 139 3.63 15.61 -14.88
N GLY A 140 3.37 16.66 -15.68
CA GLY A 140 2.99 16.52 -17.08
C GLY A 140 1.66 15.77 -17.24
N ASP A 141 1.71 14.61 -17.90
CA ASP A 141 0.57 13.72 -18.11
C ASP A 141 0.44 12.65 -17.02
N LEU A 142 1.37 12.62 -16.07
CA LEU A 142 1.36 11.66 -14.97
C LEU A 142 0.70 12.26 -13.74
N VAL A 143 -0.40 11.65 -13.31
CA VAL A 143 -1.05 11.91 -12.03
C VAL A 143 -0.57 10.88 -11.02
N LYS A 144 -0.06 11.34 -9.87
CA LYS A 144 0.43 10.52 -8.77
C LYS A 144 -0.48 10.71 -7.57
N LEU A 145 -0.94 9.59 -7.01
CA LEU A 145 -1.65 9.59 -5.73
C LEU A 145 -0.76 8.93 -4.70
N THR A 146 -0.29 9.69 -3.72
CA THR A 146 0.52 9.21 -2.60
C THR A 146 -0.38 8.93 -1.41
N VAL A 147 -0.34 7.71 -0.90
CA VAL A 147 -1.22 7.25 0.18
C VAL A 147 -0.37 6.65 1.29
N GLU A 148 -0.51 7.17 2.51
CA GLU A 148 0.16 6.65 3.69
C GLU A 148 -0.84 6.42 4.82
N ALA A 149 -0.78 5.25 5.47
CA ALA A 149 -1.61 4.90 6.61
C ALA A 149 -0.85 3.95 7.54
N ASP A 150 -1.34 3.84 8.77
CA ASP A 150 -0.85 2.87 9.76
C ASP A 150 -1.02 1.41 9.29
N ALA A 151 -2.12 1.14 8.59
CA ALA A 151 -2.38 -0.13 7.91
C ALA A 151 -3.44 0.07 6.82
N PHE A 152 -3.57 -0.89 5.93
CA PHE A 152 -4.61 -0.92 4.90
C PHE A 152 -5.42 -2.21 4.99
N CYS A 153 -6.72 -2.12 4.77
CA CYS A 153 -7.55 -3.28 4.53
C CYS A 153 -7.54 -3.66 3.03
N HIS A 154 -8.06 -4.85 2.72
CA HIS A 154 -8.00 -5.40 1.38
C HIS A 154 -8.62 -4.47 0.34
N SER A 155 -7.89 -4.14 -0.71
CA SER A 155 -8.24 -3.25 -1.82
C SER A 155 -8.50 -1.78 -1.46
N MET A 156 -8.26 -1.35 -0.21
CA MET A 156 -8.57 0.00 0.26
C MET A 156 -7.97 1.10 -0.62
N VAL A 157 -6.67 1.10 -0.85
CA VAL A 157 -6.01 2.13 -1.67
C VAL A 157 -6.62 2.21 -3.07
N ARG A 158 -6.86 1.07 -3.71
CA ARG A 158 -7.43 1.01 -5.06
C ARG A 158 -8.88 1.50 -5.11
N ALA A 159 -9.63 1.31 -4.03
CA ALA A 159 -10.99 1.83 -3.90
C ALA A 159 -11.00 3.35 -3.67
N LEU A 160 -10.10 3.86 -2.79
CA LEU A 160 -9.90 5.30 -2.60
C LEU A 160 -9.54 5.99 -3.92
N VAL A 161 -8.57 5.45 -4.66
CA VAL A 161 -8.19 5.98 -5.99
C VAL A 161 -9.39 6.00 -6.93
N GLY A 162 -10.22 4.96 -6.93
CA GLY A 162 -11.42 4.90 -7.77
C GLY A 162 -12.45 5.98 -7.44
N ALA A 163 -12.61 6.29 -6.15
CA ALA A 163 -13.48 7.38 -5.71
C ALA A 163 -12.94 8.75 -6.16
N LEU A 164 -11.62 8.99 -5.97
CA LEU A 164 -10.99 10.23 -6.38
C LEU A 164 -11.00 10.41 -7.91
N VAL A 165 -10.81 9.36 -8.70
CA VAL A 165 -10.94 9.42 -10.16
C VAL A 165 -12.37 9.78 -10.58
N ALA A 166 -13.40 9.30 -9.87
CA ALA A 166 -14.78 9.70 -10.17
C ALA A 166 -15.04 11.19 -9.92
N VAL A 167 -14.35 11.78 -8.94
CA VAL A 167 -14.35 13.24 -8.70
C VAL A 167 -13.57 13.96 -9.80
N GLY A 168 -12.36 13.49 -10.13
CA GLY A 168 -11.50 14.08 -11.17
C GLY A 168 -12.11 14.08 -12.57
N GLU A 169 -13.02 13.14 -12.85
CA GLU A 169 -13.82 13.12 -14.08
C GLU A 169 -15.07 14.01 -14.02
N GLY A 170 -15.36 14.67 -12.91
CA GLY A 170 -16.59 15.45 -12.71
C GLY A 170 -17.86 14.60 -12.60
N ARG A 171 -17.75 13.28 -12.46
CA ARG A 171 -18.91 12.37 -12.30
C ARG A 171 -19.50 12.39 -10.89
N ARG A 172 -18.72 12.83 -9.92
CA ARG A 172 -19.10 12.94 -8.51
C ARG A 172 -18.57 14.25 -7.93
N PRO A 173 -19.30 14.87 -7.00
CA PRO A 173 -18.82 16.08 -6.32
C PRO A 173 -17.66 15.79 -5.37
N VAL A 174 -16.94 16.82 -4.96
CA VAL A 174 -15.73 16.74 -4.10
C VAL A 174 -16.04 16.08 -2.74
N GLU A 175 -17.25 16.25 -2.21
CA GLU A 175 -17.70 15.72 -0.92
C GLU A 175 -18.12 14.23 -0.99
N TRP A 176 -18.29 13.68 -2.18
CA TRP A 176 -18.82 12.32 -2.34
C TRP A 176 -17.94 11.24 -1.69
N PRO A 177 -16.59 11.26 -1.78
CA PRO A 177 -15.77 10.25 -1.11
C PRO A 177 -15.94 10.25 0.42
N GLU A 178 -16.11 11.43 1.05
CA GLU A 178 -16.36 11.55 2.48
C GLU A 178 -17.78 11.04 2.83
N THR A 179 -18.78 11.34 2.01
CA THR A 179 -20.15 10.82 2.16
C THR A 179 -20.15 9.27 2.14
N VAL A 180 -19.40 8.66 1.21
CA VAL A 180 -19.23 7.20 1.13
C VAL A 180 -18.54 6.64 2.38
N LEU A 181 -17.50 7.33 2.88
CA LEU A 181 -16.80 6.95 4.10
C LEU A 181 -17.75 6.93 5.30
N SER A 182 -18.51 8.00 5.49
CA SER A 182 -19.47 8.16 6.59
C SER A 182 -20.62 7.16 6.53
N GLY A 183 -21.01 6.73 5.33
CA GLY A 183 -22.07 5.72 5.13
C GLY A 183 -21.65 4.29 5.52
N ARG A 184 -20.35 4.01 5.65
CA ARG A 184 -19.76 2.69 5.99
C ARG A 184 -20.20 1.53 5.09
N GLU A 185 -20.93 1.81 4.05
CA GLU A 185 -21.39 0.83 3.07
C GLU A 185 -20.70 1.06 1.73
N ARG A 186 -20.39 -0.04 1.06
CA ARG A 186 -19.73 0.04 -0.24
C ARG A 186 -20.70 0.59 -1.28
N ASP A 187 -20.36 1.73 -1.87
CA ASP A 187 -21.15 2.30 -2.97
C ASP A 187 -20.98 1.41 -4.23
N PRO A 188 -22.10 0.95 -4.83
CA PRO A 188 -22.06 0.16 -6.07
C PRO A 188 -21.38 0.90 -7.25
N GLY A 189 -21.38 2.23 -7.24
CA GLY A 189 -20.68 3.07 -8.23
C GLY A 189 -19.19 3.24 -7.96
N GLY A 190 -18.69 2.77 -6.80
CA GLY A 190 -17.28 2.82 -6.42
C GLY A 190 -16.45 1.75 -7.16
N LYS A 191 -15.61 2.18 -8.11
CA LYS A 191 -14.73 1.28 -8.87
C LYS A 191 -13.44 1.00 -8.10
N VAL A 192 -13.05 -0.28 -7.98
CA VAL A 192 -11.70 -0.65 -7.52
C VAL A 192 -10.75 -0.57 -8.71
N MET A 193 -9.76 0.31 -8.64
CA MET A 193 -8.83 0.54 -9.74
C MET A 193 -7.90 -0.66 -9.99
N PRO A 194 -7.40 -0.83 -11.24
CA PRO A 194 -6.47 -1.90 -11.59
C PRO A 194 -5.24 -1.97 -10.68
N ALA A 195 -4.72 -3.17 -10.46
CA ALA A 195 -3.63 -3.40 -9.50
C ALA A 195 -2.29 -2.82 -9.98
N HIS A 196 -2.01 -2.87 -11.29
CA HIS A 196 -0.70 -2.53 -11.86
C HIS A 196 -0.28 -1.08 -11.68
N GLY A 197 -1.24 -0.12 -11.50
CA GLY A 197 -0.89 1.26 -11.18
C GLY A 197 -0.37 1.46 -9.75
N LEU A 198 -0.54 0.47 -8.86
CA LEU A 198 -0.22 0.58 -7.43
C LEU A 198 1.15 0.01 -7.10
N THR A 199 1.94 0.74 -6.33
CA THR A 199 3.27 0.33 -5.85
C THR A 199 3.40 0.62 -4.35
N LEU A 200 3.77 -0.37 -3.53
CA LEU A 200 4.27 -0.16 -2.16
C LEU A 200 5.68 0.42 -2.25
N VAL A 201 5.85 1.67 -1.84
CA VAL A 201 7.11 2.40 -1.99
C VAL A 201 7.92 2.49 -0.70
N GLY A 202 7.30 2.28 0.46
CA GLY A 202 8.00 2.34 1.73
C GLY A 202 7.20 1.79 2.91
N VAL A 203 7.94 1.41 3.94
CA VAL A 203 7.43 1.01 5.25
C VAL A 203 8.23 1.75 6.30
N THR A 204 7.55 2.40 7.23
CA THR A 204 8.17 3.16 8.32
C THR A 204 8.13 2.33 9.60
N TYR A 205 9.24 2.25 10.30
CA TYR A 205 9.39 1.59 11.59
C TYR A 205 9.81 2.58 12.67
N PRO A 206 9.53 2.31 13.96
CA PRO A 206 10.05 3.09 15.07
C PRO A 206 11.55 2.81 15.29
N SER A 207 12.13 3.40 16.31
CA SER A 207 13.49 3.08 16.76
C SER A 207 13.61 1.60 17.17
N ASP A 208 14.84 1.06 17.11
CA ASP A 208 15.10 -0.36 17.42
C ASP A 208 14.59 -0.78 18.80
N SER A 209 14.70 0.12 19.80
CA SER A 209 14.23 -0.11 21.17
C SER A 209 12.71 -0.23 21.30
N GLU A 210 11.95 0.28 20.36
CA GLU A 210 10.48 0.33 20.38
C GLU A 210 9.82 -0.78 19.55
N LEU A 211 10.58 -1.50 18.72
CA LEU A 211 10.06 -2.47 17.76
C LEU A 211 9.21 -3.56 18.41
N ALA A 212 9.68 -4.17 19.51
CA ALA A 212 8.99 -5.24 20.21
C ALA A 212 7.68 -4.76 20.87
N ALA A 213 7.73 -3.58 21.52
CA ALA A 213 6.55 -2.95 22.14
C ALA A 213 5.49 -2.63 21.08
N ARG A 214 5.91 -2.05 19.95
CA ARG A 214 5.04 -1.74 18.83
C ARG A 214 4.39 -2.99 18.25
N ALA A 215 5.15 -4.07 18.06
CA ALA A 215 4.60 -5.34 17.55
C ALA A 215 3.52 -5.91 18.49
N THR A 216 3.71 -5.81 19.79
CA THR A 216 2.74 -6.26 20.80
C THR A 216 1.46 -5.42 20.78
N GLU A 217 1.60 -4.09 20.73
CA GLU A 217 0.48 -3.17 20.64
C GLU A 217 -0.36 -3.40 19.39
N THR A 218 0.30 -3.53 18.23
CA THR A 218 -0.36 -3.68 16.92
C THR A 218 -1.13 -4.99 16.79
N ARG A 219 -0.74 -6.05 17.53
CA ARG A 219 -1.46 -7.33 17.54
C ARG A 219 -2.79 -7.25 18.30
N ARG A 220 -2.99 -6.26 19.17
CA ARG A 220 -4.27 -6.03 19.84
C ARG A 220 -5.29 -5.61 18.78
N LEU A 221 -6.49 -6.18 18.86
CA LEU A 221 -7.59 -5.79 17.98
C LEU A 221 -8.03 -4.36 18.32
N ARG A 222 -8.18 -3.51 17.32
CA ARG A 222 -8.87 -2.24 17.47
C ARG A 222 -10.37 -2.53 17.49
N VAL A 223 -11.02 -2.13 18.54
CA VAL A 223 -12.48 -2.26 18.73
C VAL A 223 -13.16 -0.98 18.28
#